data_cb6301b96789cc40634dd54eb5d45a28
#
_entry.id   cb6301b96789cc40634dd54eb5d45a28
#
_cell.length_a   1.000
_cell.length_b   1.000
_cell.length_c   1.000
_cell.angle_alpha   90.00
_cell.angle_beta   90.00
_cell.angle_gamma   90.00
#
_symmetry.space_group_name_H-M   'P 1'
#
loop_
_entity.id
_entity.type
_entity.pdbx_description
1 polymer ?
#
loop_
_entity_poly.entity_id
_entity_poly.type
_entity_poly.pdbx_seq_one_letter_code
_entity_poly.pdbx_strand_id
1 'polypeptide(L)'
;MPRSFILLLLTAVFGGGYFYMGGKLPSQVAQYIQPSGPYANQNGQVGSNRPPLTAPNYFPAGQFSAPPAAQTPATPVGQTNNAPQRGGPTFRIASFNIQILGDDKASKPYIMQTLAQIVHNFQIVAIQEIRTKNDYLLDAFLRDYVNAGGGRYYDYVIGPRLGRSNSKEQYAFIYDASAVEVNRGRIYTVNDPQDLLHREPLVAMFRARGPAQHEAYTFVLVNIHTDPDETDEELDTLADVYHAVRQASGGEDDIIILGDINVDDRHLGRLGQIPGVRPVVTGVFTNTRQTKLYDNIIIHRPSTAEFTGRWGVYDVQRLHQLSPDQVLQVSDHLPIWAEFSVYESAAPGRIAAGSGTSAPAISTAR
;
A
#
# COMPACT_ATOMS: atom_id res chain seq x y z
N MET A 1 -40.92 24.16 30.83
CA MET A 1 -41.40 23.16 29.84
C MET A 1 -40.51 23.31 28.61
N PRO A 2 -39.63 22.36 28.32
CA PRO A 2 -38.83 22.39 27.11
C PRO A 2 -39.53 21.61 25.99
N ARG A 3 -39.57 22.19 24.82
CA ARG A 3 -40.09 21.56 23.62
C ARG A 3 -39.03 20.73 22.94
N SER A 4 -39.24 19.40 22.95
CA SER A 4 -38.48 18.44 22.20
C SER A 4 -38.78 18.59 20.69
N PHE A 5 -37.74 18.82 19.88
CA PHE A 5 -37.83 18.65 18.42
C PHE A 5 -37.36 17.23 18.10
N ILE A 6 -38.29 16.40 17.70
CA ILE A 6 -38.02 15.10 17.09
C ILE A 6 -37.77 15.37 15.60
N LEU A 7 -36.54 15.17 15.15
CA LEU A 7 -36.17 15.15 13.74
C LEU A 7 -36.35 13.72 13.20
N LEU A 8 -37.39 13.54 12.41
CA LEU A 8 -37.69 12.29 11.72
C LEU A 8 -36.77 12.19 10.49
N LEU A 9 -35.78 11.30 10.49
CA LEU A 9 -35.01 10.98 9.29
C LEU A 9 -35.79 9.93 8.50
N LEU A 10 -36.34 10.36 7.36
CA LEU A 10 -36.86 9.49 6.31
C LEU A 10 -35.69 8.87 5.56
N THR A 11 -35.38 7.61 5.80
CA THR A 11 -34.51 6.81 4.95
C THR A 11 -35.29 6.39 3.70
N ALA A 12 -35.06 7.06 2.59
CA ALA A 12 -35.46 6.57 1.28
C ALA A 12 -34.36 5.63 0.75
N VAL A 13 -34.68 4.36 0.67
CA VAL A 13 -33.88 3.36 -0.05
C VAL A 13 -34.13 3.57 -1.54
N PHE A 14 -33.14 4.10 -2.27
CA PHE A 14 -33.08 4.02 -3.72
C PHE A 14 -31.71 3.51 -4.15
N GLY A 15 -31.75 2.49 -4.96
CA GLY A 15 -30.60 1.79 -5.50
C GLY A 15 -29.72 2.66 -6.38
N GLY A 16 -28.46 2.33 -6.34
CA GLY A 16 -27.36 2.54 -7.26
C GLY A 16 -27.40 3.74 -8.20
N GLY A 17 -26.66 4.79 -7.89
CA GLY A 17 -26.37 5.86 -8.81
C GLY A 17 -26.03 7.16 -8.08
N TYR A 18 -24.77 7.32 -7.69
CA TYR A 18 -24.31 8.64 -7.29
C TYR A 18 -24.18 9.52 -8.53
N PHE A 19 -25.15 10.39 -8.76
CA PHE A 19 -25.04 11.48 -9.72
C PHE A 19 -23.99 12.48 -9.23
N TYR A 20 -22.99 12.73 -10.06
CA TYR A 20 -22.02 13.81 -9.90
C TYR A 20 -22.74 15.15 -10.12
N MET A 21 -23.22 15.76 -9.06
CA MET A 21 -23.54 17.18 -9.03
C MET A 21 -22.33 17.91 -8.46
N GLY A 22 -21.75 18.83 -9.20
CA GLY A 22 -20.58 19.63 -8.80
C GLY A 22 -20.77 20.37 -7.47
N GLY A 23 -20.73 19.64 -6.39
CA GLY A 23 -20.91 20.08 -5.01
C GLY A 23 -19.61 19.97 -4.25
N LYS A 24 -19.32 20.98 -3.46
CA LYS A 24 -18.22 20.99 -2.48
C LYS A 24 -18.33 19.72 -1.62
N LEU A 25 -17.17 19.11 -1.31
CA LEU A 25 -17.02 18.05 -0.32
C LEU A 25 -17.88 18.31 0.92
N PRO A 26 -18.59 17.32 1.48
CA PRO A 26 -19.15 17.44 2.81
C PRO A 26 -18.05 17.93 3.76
N SER A 27 -18.34 18.90 4.60
CA SER A 27 -17.34 19.55 5.47
C SER A 27 -16.55 18.61 6.35
N GLN A 28 -17.12 17.43 6.69
CA GLN A 28 -16.47 16.39 7.47
C GLN A 28 -15.41 15.60 6.68
N VAL A 29 -15.54 15.48 5.36
CA VAL A 29 -14.60 14.73 4.52
C VAL A 29 -13.48 15.63 3.99
N ALA A 30 -13.77 16.92 3.74
CA ALA A 30 -12.79 17.88 3.25
C ALA A 30 -11.61 18.13 4.22
N GLN A 31 -11.78 17.86 5.51
CA GLN A 31 -10.73 18.05 6.50
C GLN A 31 -9.56 17.08 6.35
N TYR A 32 -9.81 15.85 5.84
CA TYR A 32 -8.78 14.81 5.69
C TYR A 32 -7.91 15.00 4.43
N ILE A 33 -8.30 15.92 3.54
CA ILE A 33 -7.60 16.13 2.28
C ILE A 33 -7.25 17.60 2.13
N GLN A 34 -6.18 18.00 2.75
CA GLN A 34 -5.42 19.13 2.27
C GLN A 34 -4.13 18.56 1.66
N PRO A 35 -3.78 18.87 0.40
CA PRO A 35 -2.47 18.56 -0.11
C PRO A 35 -1.48 19.28 0.81
N SER A 36 -0.90 18.55 1.75
CA SER A 36 0.40 18.94 2.28
C SER A 36 1.25 19.09 1.01
N GLY A 37 1.76 20.29 0.75
CA GLY A 37 2.43 20.62 -0.48
C GLY A 37 3.42 19.56 -0.91
N PRO A 38 3.88 19.54 -2.16
CA PRO A 38 4.69 18.47 -2.70
C PRO A 38 5.78 18.14 -1.69
N TYR A 39 6.01 16.85 -1.44
CA TYR A 39 7.14 16.38 -0.66
C TYR A 39 8.44 16.89 -1.29
N ALA A 40 8.70 18.18 -1.11
CA ALA A 40 9.99 18.77 -1.30
C ALA A 40 10.77 18.38 -0.04
N ASN A 41 11.88 17.67 -0.18
CA ASN A 41 12.90 17.69 0.85
C ASN A 41 13.15 19.16 1.22
N GLN A 42 13.54 19.45 2.45
CA GLN A 42 13.69 20.80 3.00
C GLN A 42 14.52 21.80 2.16
N ASN A 43 15.03 21.39 0.98
CA ASN A 43 15.79 22.17 0.01
C ASN A 43 15.04 22.47 -1.30
N GLY A 44 13.72 22.26 -1.39
CA GLY A 44 12.90 22.75 -2.50
C GLY A 44 13.13 22.08 -3.86
N GLN A 45 13.87 20.98 -3.95
CA GLN A 45 14.09 20.25 -5.21
C GLN A 45 13.16 19.05 -5.33
N VAL A 46 12.22 19.12 -6.25
CA VAL A 46 11.46 17.97 -6.76
C VAL A 46 12.46 17.08 -7.51
N GLY A 47 12.70 15.87 -6.95
CA GLY A 47 13.83 15.04 -7.27
C GLY A 47 14.02 14.63 -8.73
N SER A 48 15.21 14.64 -9.18
CA SER A 48 16.00 13.73 -10.03
C SER A 48 17.46 14.19 -10.16
N ASN A 49 17.85 15.25 -9.46
CA ASN A 49 19.26 15.69 -9.40
C ASN A 49 19.72 15.75 -7.95
N ARG A 50 19.87 14.57 -7.30
CA ARG A 50 20.69 14.51 -6.09
C ARG A 50 22.16 14.48 -6.53
N PRO A 51 23.03 15.35 -5.97
CA PRO A 51 24.47 15.20 -6.17
C PRO A 51 24.90 13.83 -5.60
N PRO A 52 25.94 13.19 -6.14
CA PRO A 52 26.46 11.96 -5.58
C PRO A 52 26.86 12.22 -4.12
N LEU A 53 26.18 11.57 -3.20
CA LEU A 53 26.45 11.66 -1.76
C LEU A 53 27.79 10.97 -1.51
N THR A 54 28.81 11.73 -1.12
CA THR A 54 29.95 11.18 -0.37
C THR A 54 29.42 10.86 1.03
N ALA A 55 28.88 9.67 1.19
CA ALA A 55 28.46 9.18 2.48
C ALA A 55 29.69 8.91 3.35
N PRO A 56 29.66 9.19 4.67
CA PRO A 56 30.61 8.59 5.57
C PRO A 56 30.48 7.06 5.47
N ASN A 57 31.62 6.36 5.34
CA ASN A 57 31.67 4.90 5.26
C ASN A 57 31.10 4.27 6.53
N TYR A 58 29.80 4.02 6.55
CA TYR A 58 29.13 3.38 7.69
C TYR A 58 29.22 1.85 7.65
N PHE A 59 29.57 1.24 6.49
CA PHE A 59 29.72 -0.20 6.39
C PHE A 59 30.96 -0.55 5.58
N PRO A 60 31.92 -1.31 6.13
CA PRO A 60 32.99 -1.86 5.33
C PRO A 60 32.41 -2.84 4.31
N ALA A 61 32.78 -2.71 3.05
CA ALA A 61 32.47 -3.65 1.99
C ALA A 61 33.09 -5.03 2.36
N GLY A 62 32.32 -5.86 3.08
CA GLY A 62 32.67 -7.25 3.31
C GLY A 62 32.49 -8.01 1.99
N GLN A 63 33.50 -8.82 1.62
CA GLN A 63 33.39 -9.78 0.53
C GLN A 63 32.34 -10.81 0.92
N PHE A 64 31.13 -10.64 0.39
CA PHE A 64 30.06 -11.63 0.55
C PHE A 64 30.00 -12.45 -0.74
N SER A 65 30.05 -13.77 -0.59
CA SER A 65 29.77 -14.73 -1.66
C SER A 65 28.38 -14.45 -2.22
N ALA A 66 28.23 -14.47 -3.54
CA ALA A 66 26.95 -14.28 -4.20
C ALA A 66 25.90 -15.23 -3.59
N PRO A 67 24.69 -14.75 -3.28
CA PRO A 67 23.64 -15.62 -2.81
C PRO A 67 23.33 -16.69 -3.87
N PRO A 68 22.93 -17.90 -3.47
CA PRO A 68 22.52 -18.91 -4.44
C PRO A 68 21.39 -18.36 -5.31
N ALA A 69 21.44 -18.67 -6.60
CA ALA A 69 20.46 -18.23 -7.60
C ALA A 69 19.04 -18.37 -7.05
N ALA A 70 18.24 -17.32 -7.22
CA ALA A 70 16.87 -17.25 -6.74
C ALA A 70 16.10 -18.52 -7.15
N GLN A 71 15.84 -19.37 -6.18
CA GLN A 71 14.96 -20.53 -6.38
C GLN A 71 13.57 -19.99 -6.70
N THR A 72 12.89 -20.65 -7.62
CA THR A 72 11.50 -20.38 -7.97
C THR A 72 10.69 -20.20 -6.67
N PRO A 73 9.92 -19.12 -6.49
CA PRO A 73 9.29 -18.83 -5.22
C PRO A 73 8.42 -20.02 -4.80
N ALA A 74 8.75 -20.61 -3.65
CA ALA A 74 7.92 -21.62 -3.04
C ALA A 74 6.54 -21.04 -2.78
N THR A 75 5.50 -21.78 -3.13
CA THR A 75 4.10 -21.38 -2.94
C THR A 75 3.85 -21.08 -1.47
N PRO A 76 3.43 -19.86 -1.11
CA PRO A 76 3.16 -19.52 0.29
C PRO A 76 1.99 -20.35 0.82
N VAL A 77 1.98 -20.59 2.12
CA VAL A 77 0.85 -21.22 2.82
C VAL A 77 -0.28 -20.18 2.90
N GLY A 78 -1.14 -20.15 1.90
CA GLY A 78 -2.35 -19.35 1.83
C GLY A 78 -3.34 -20.10 0.96
N GLN A 79 -4.61 -20.10 1.35
CA GLN A 79 -5.66 -20.77 0.58
C GLN A 79 -5.84 -20.03 -0.75
N THR A 80 -5.60 -20.73 -1.86
CA THR A 80 -6.03 -20.27 -3.17
C THR A 80 -7.54 -20.46 -3.26
N ASN A 81 -8.30 -19.39 -3.12
CA ASN A 81 -9.68 -19.40 -3.55
C ASN A 81 -9.70 -19.60 -5.09
N ASN A 82 -10.52 -20.52 -5.59
CA ASN A 82 -10.74 -20.78 -7.00
C ASN A 82 -11.48 -19.62 -7.69
N ALA A 83 -10.87 -18.43 -7.71
CA ALA A 83 -11.31 -17.37 -8.60
C ALA A 83 -10.84 -17.70 -10.03
N PRO A 84 -11.62 -17.42 -11.08
CA PRO A 84 -11.20 -17.68 -12.44
C PRO A 84 -9.89 -16.94 -12.71
N GLN A 85 -8.82 -17.71 -12.98
CA GLN A 85 -7.51 -17.15 -13.32
C GLN A 85 -7.66 -16.37 -14.63
N ARG A 86 -7.55 -15.05 -14.54
CA ARG A 86 -7.26 -14.24 -15.73
C ARG A 86 -5.81 -14.51 -16.09
N GLY A 87 -5.58 -15.30 -17.15
CA GLY A 87 -4.23 -15.59 -17.64
C GLY A 87 -3.61 -14.32 -18.22
N GLY A 88 -2.61 -13.77 -17.51
CA GLY A 88 -1.88 -12.58 -17.91
C GLY A 88 -0.77 -12.26 -16.91
N PRO A 89 0.14 -11.31 -17.21
CA PRO A 89 1.17 -10.90 -16.28
C PRO A 89 0.55 -10.27 -15.03
N THR A 90 1.16 -10.59 -13.88
CA THR A 90 0.72 -10.17 -12.56
C THR A 90 1.90 -9.59 -11.77
N PHE A 91 1.60 -8.84 -10.70
CA PHE A 91 2.58 -8.34 -9.76
C PHE A 91 2.03 -8.45 -8.33
N ARG A 92 2.92 -8.36 -7.34
CA ARG A 92 2.59 -8.51 -5.94
C ARG A 92 2.82 -7.22 -5.17
N ILE A 93 1.83 -6.84 -4.38
CA ILE A 93 1.91 -5.77 -3.38
C ILE A 93 1.99 -6.45 -2.02
N ALA A 94 2.95 -6.03 -1.21
CA ALA A 94 3.13 -6.51 0.15
C ALA A 94 3.00 -5.39 1.18
N SER A 95 2.68 -5.77 2.41
CA SER A 95 2.81 -4.93 3.61
C SER A 95 3.71 -5.62 4.60
N PHE A 96 4.57 -4.86 5.26
CA PHE A 96 5.53 -5.40 6.22
C PHE A 96 5.86 -4.39 7.32
N ASN A 97 5.35 -4.63 8.53
CA ASN A 97 5.89 -3.99 9.72
C ASN A 97 7.25 -4.60 10.02
N ILE A 98 8.33 -3.81 9.86
CA ILE A 98 9.71 -4.30 9.99
C ILE A 98 10.29 -4.13 11.39
N GLN A 99 9.45 -3.88 12.36
CA GLN A 99 9.79 -3.75 13.78
C GLN A 99 11.03 -2.88 14.03
N ILE A 100 10.83 -1.58 14.16
CA ILE A 100 11.87 -0.61 14.54
C ILE A 100 13.09 -0.66 13.62
N LEU A 101 12.93 -0.29 12.35
CA LEU A 101 14.09 -0.04 11.49
C LEU A 101 14.75 1.26 11.92
N GLY A 102 15.78 1.13 12.73
CA GLY A 102 16.62 2.21 13.23
C GLY A 102 18.10 1.85 13.12
N ASP A 103 18.96 2.69 13.69
CA ASP A 103 20.41 2.56 13.56
C ASP A 103 20.94 1.22 14.13
N ASP A 104 20.34 0.72 15.22
CA ASP A 104 20.73 -0.60 15.79
C ASP A 104 20.45 -1.75 14.81
N LYS A 105 19.26 -1.80 14.23
CA LYS A 105 18.91 -2.83 13.24
C LYS A 105 19.75 -2.67 11.96
N ALA A 106 19.95 -1.44 11.50
CA ALA A 106 20.75 -1.12 10.32
C ALA A 106 22.25 -1.48 10.49
N SER A 107 22.75 -1.51 11.72
CA SER A 107 24.13 -1.93 12.02
C SER A 107 24.36 -3.45 11.87
N LYS A 108 23.30 -4.23 11.62
CA LYS A 108 23.37 -5.70 11.51
C LYS A 108 23.24 -6.15 10.05
N PRO A 109 24.38 -6.39 9.34
CA PRO A 109 24.35 -6.66 7.89
C PRO A 109 23.45 -7.84 7.50
N TYR A 110 23.42 -8.90 8.31
CA TYR A 110 22.60 -10.07 8.02
C TYR A 110 21.10 -9.78 8.05
N ILE A 111 20.64 -8.86 8.94
CA ILE A 111 19.26 -8.44 8.98
C ILE A 111 18.92 -7.60 7.73
N MET A 112 19.80 -6.62 7.42
CA MET A 112 19.59 -5.76 6.24
C MET A 112 19.60 -6.58 4.95
N GLN A 113 20.46 -7.59 4.85
CA GLN A 113 20.46 -8.51 3.71
C GLN A 113 19.17 -9.34 3.64
N THR A 114 18.68 -9.85 4.77
CA THR A 114 17.41 -10.60 4.83
C THR A 114 16.25 -9.71 4.42
N LEU A 115 16.18 -8.46 4.92
CA LEU A 115 15.16 -7.48 4.52
C LEU A 115 15.21 -7.20 3.01
N ALA A 116 16.40 -7.04 2.43
CA ALA A 116 16.55 -6.85 0.99
C ALA A 116 16.07 -8.05 0.18
N GLN A 117 16.39 -9.26 0.63
CA GLN A 117 15.89 -10.48 0.00
C GLN A 117 14.36 -10.61 0.10
N ILE A 118 13.75 -10.19 1.20
CA ILE A 118 12.29 -10.12 1.34
C ILE A 118 11.71 -9.14 0.32
N VAL A 119 12.25 -7.92 0.24
CA VAL A 119 11.81 -6.88 -0.71
C VAL A 119 11.83 -7.40 -2.16
N HIS A 120 12.84 -8.16 -2.55
CA HIS A 120 12.98 -8.69 -3.92
C HIS A 120 11.86 -9.65 -4.35
N ASN A 121 11.02 -10.14 -3.43
CA ASN A 121 9.90 -11.01 -3.78
C ASN A 121 8.64 -10.26 -4.23
N PHE A 122 8.64 -8.93 -4.13
CA PHE A 122 7.48 -8.09 -4.36
C PHE A 122 7.81 -6.93 -5.29
N GLN A 123 6.81 -6.42 -6.00
CA GLN A 123 6.96 -5.23 -6.81
C GLN A 123 6.70 -3.95 -6.03
N ILE A 124 5.91 -4.03 -4.96
CA ILE A 124 5.75 -2.94 -3.98
C ILE A 124 5.72 -3.56 -2.58
N VAL A 125 6.40 -2.91 -1.64
CA VAL A 125 6.31 -3.22 -0.21
C VAL A 125 5.97 -1.94 0.55
N ALA A 126 4.81 -1.92 1.21
CA ALA A 126 4.48 -0.90 2.20
C ALA A 126 5.19 -1.25 3.51
N ILE A 127 5.97 -0.32 4.02
CA ILE A 127 6.79 -0.50 5.21
C ILE A 127 6.24 0.37 6.34
N GLN A 128 6.11 -0.22 7.52
CA GLN A 128 5.81 0.45 8.79
C GLN A 128 7.01 0.35 9.73
N GLU A 129 7.04 1.21 10.74
CA GLU A 129 8.06 1.25 11.78
C GLU A 129 9.48 1.62 11.33
N ILE A 130 9.63 2.55 10.39
CA ILE A 130 10.94 3.18 10.18
C ILE A 130 11.13 4.20 11.30
N ARG A 131 11.96 3.85 12.29
CA ARG A 131 12.16 4.63 13.53
C ARG A 131 13.62 5.10 13.66
N THR A 132 14.01 6.03 12.81
CA THR A 132 15.38 6.62 12.83
C THR A 132 15.32 8.12 12.73
N LYS A 133 16.35 8.79 13.23
CA LYS A 133 16.63 10.23 12.98
C LYS A 133 17.55 10.42 11.77
N ASN A 134 18.10 9.33 11.23
CA ASN A 134 18.95 9.36 10.05
C ASN A 134 18.09 9.36 8.78
N ASP A 135 17.97 10.49 8.13
CA ASP A 135 17.19 10.65 6.89
C ASP A 135 17.75 9.84 5.70
N TYR A 136 18.99 9.39 5.79
CA TYR A 136 19.69 8.64 4.73
C TYR A 136 19.64 7.11 4.94
N LEU A 137 19.01 6.63 6.00
CA LEU A 137 19.01 5.19 6.32
C LEU A 137 18.39 4.39 5.19
N LEU A 138 17.24 4.82 4.66
CA LEU A 138 16.54 4.12 3.59
C LEU A 138 17.30 4.22 2.26
N ASP A 139 17.94 5.36 1.97
CA ASP A 139 18.84 5.52 0.81
C ASP A 139 19.99 4.52 0.89
N ALA A 140 20.64 4.40 2.06
CA ALA A 140 21.72 3.44 2.29
C ALA A 140 21.24 1.98 2.15
N PHE A 141 20.07 1.67 2.71
CA PHE A 141 19.48 0.34 2.60
C PHE A 141 19.24 -0.05 1.13
N LEU A 142 18.64 0.85 0.34
CA LEU A 142 18.40 0.56 -1.07
C LEU A 142 19.72 0.45 -1.84
N ARG A 143 20.64 1.38 -1.66
CA ARG A 143 21.93 1.40 -2.38
C ARG A 143 22.79 0.17 -2.07
N ASP A 144 22.95 -0.14 -0.77
CA ASP A 144 23.97 -1.08 -0.32
C ASP A 144 23.47 -2.54 -0.25
N TYR A 145 22.14 -2.73 -0.21
CA TYR A 145 21.53 -4.06 -0.07
C TYR A 145 20.52 -4.38 -1.16
N VAL A 146 19.49 -3.53 -1.37
CA VAL A 146 18.41 -3.88 -2.28
C VAL A 146 18.86 -3.78 -3.74
N ASN A 147 19.60 -2.74 -4.12
CA ASN A 147 20.05 -2.51 -5.50
C ASN A 147 21.50 -2.99 -5.76
N ALA A 148 22.20 -3.52 -4.74
CA ALA A 148 23.60 -3.88 -4.84
C ALA A 148 23.89 -5.04 -5.81
N GLY A 149 22.92 -5.95 -6.02
CA GLY A 149 23.10 -7.16 -6.85
C GLY A 149 22.87 -6.94 -8.35
N GLY A 150 22.45 -5.75 -8.79
CA GLY A 150 22.01 -5.49 -10.16
C GLY A 150 20.66 -6.18 -10.48
N GLY A 151 20.17 -6.03 -11.71
CA GLY A 151 18.93 -6.58 -12.18
C GLY A 151 17.76 -5.60 -12.02
N ARG A 152 16.86 -5.82 -11.06
CA ARG A 152 15.77 -4.90 -10.76
C ARG A 152 16.29 -3.65 -10.07
N TYR A 153 15.67 -2.51 -10.33
CA TYR A 153 15.96 -1.26 -9.66
C TYR A 153 14.78 -0.85 -8.79
N TYR A 154 15.01 -0.80 -7.50
CA TYR A 154 14.03 -0.34 -6.52
C TYR A 154 14.27 1.13 -6.17
N ASP A 155 13.15 1.87 -6.11
CA ASP A 155 13.08 3.24 -5.61
C ASP A 155 12.11 3.28 -4.44
N TYR A 156 11.95 4.42 -3.78
CA TYR A 156 11.05 4.52 -2.63
C TYR A 156 10.34 5.87 -2.54
N VAL A 157 9.26 5.84 -1.77
CA VAL A 157 8.54 7.01 -1.25
C VAL A 157 8.54 6.87 0.26
N ILE A 158 8.84 7.94 0.99
CA ILE A 158 8.82 7.97 2.46
C ILE A 158 8.04 9.18 2.96
N GLY A 159 7.21 8.97 3.99
CA GLY A 159 6.44 10.01 4.67
C GLY A 159 7.22 10.74 5.77
N PRO A 160 6.60 11.72 6.43
CA PRO A 160 7.18 12.39 7.59
C PRO A 160 7.25 11.46 8.80
N ARG A 161 7.94 11.91 9.86
CA ARG A 161 7.95 11.23 11.17
C ARG A 161 6.69 11.58 11.94
N LEU A 162 5.86 10.58 12.19
CA LEU A 162 4.53 10.71 12.78
C LEU A 162 4.45 9.98 14.12
N GLY A 163 3.47 10.31 14.91
CA GLY A 163 3.18 9.72 16.22
C GLY A 163 3.14 10.75 17.35
N ARG A 164 2.28 10.51 18.32
CA ARG A 164 2.03 11.38 19.48
C ARG A 164 3.12 11.28 20.56
N SER A 165 3.93 10.22 20.52
CA SER A 165 5.02 9.99 21.48
C SER A 165 6.37 10.43 20.94
N ASN A 166 7.43 10.33 21.80
CA ASN A 166 8.81 10.52 21.37
C ASN A 166 9.29 9.43 20.38
N SER A 167 8.59 8.30 20.31
CA SER A 167 8.85 7.19 19.41
C SER A 167 8.12 7.38 18.10
N LYS A 168 8.52 8.39 17.34
CA LYS A 168 7.94 8.65 16.01
C LYS A 168 8.46 7.66 14.97
N GLU A 169 7.58 7.31 14.03
CA GLU A 169 7.93 6.44 12.89
C GLU A 169 7.59 7.08 11.56
N GLN A 170 8.11 6.51 10.49
CA GLN A 170 7.80 6.87 9.11
C GLN A 170 7.22 5.67 8.38
N TYR A 171 6.30 5.94 7.47
CA TYR A 171 5.85 5.00 6.47
C TYR A 171 6.68 5.14 5.20
N ALA A 172 6.90 4.04 4.50
CA ALA A 172 7.48 4.08 3.17
C ALA A 172 6.80 3.08 2.23
N PHE A 173 6.93 3.31 0.93
CA PHE A 173 6.72 2.32 -0.12
C PHE A 173 8.06 2.12 -0.82
N ILE A 174 8.57 0.88 -0.80
CA ILE A 174 9.71 0.47 -1.62
C ILE A 174 9.15 -0.24 -2.84
N TYR A 175 9.54 0.14 -4.05
CA TYR A 175 8.95 -0.39 -5.27
C TYR A 175 9.96 -0.64 -6.39
N ASP A 176 9.72 -1.71 -7.17
CA ASP A 176 10.46 -2.03 -8.39
C ASP A 176 10.06 -1.05 -9.50
N ALA A 177 10.94 -0.09 -9.80
CA ALA A 177 10.68 0.95 -10.79
C ALA A 177 10.60 0.42 -12.24
N SER A 178 10.97 -0.84 -12.47
CA SER A 178 10.77 -1.51 -13.77
C SER A 178 9.35 -2.08 -13.92
N ALA A 179 8.68 -2.41 -12.81
CA ALA A 179 7.36 -3.04 -12.77
C ALA A 179 6.23 -2.05 -12.53
N VAL A 180 6.49 -0.98 -11.79
CA VAL A 180 5.49 0.05 -11.46
C VAL A 180 6.09 1.44 -11.54
N GLU A 181 5.25 2.44 -11.70
CA GLU A 181 5.62 3.84 -11.55
C GLU A 181 4.74 4.53 -10.52
N VAL A 182 5.30 5.47 -9.78
CA VAL A 182 4.58 6.29 -8.80
C VAL A 182 4.24 7.65 -9.40
N ASN A 183 3.02 8.10 -9.18
CA ASN A 183 2.63 9.48 -9.50
C ASN A 183 3.10 10.41 -8.37
N ARG A 184 4.25 11.06 -8.56
CA ARG A 184 4.84 11.93 -7.53
C ARG A 184 3.98 13.14 -7.17
N GLY A 185 3.05 13.54 -8.03
CA GLY A 185 2.06 14.58 -7.71
C GLY A 185 0.87 14.11 -6.87
N ARG A 186 0.81 12.81 -6.57
CA ARG A 186 -0.25 12.14 -5.80
C ARG A 186 0.31 11.39 -4.61
N ILE A 187 1.35 11.93 -3.98
CA ILE A 187 1.93 11.43 -2.72
C ILE A 187 1.60 12.46 -1.65
N TYR A 188 0.98 12.02 -0.57
CA TYR A 188 0.65 12.90 0.56
C TYR A 188 0.43 12.08 1.84
N THR A 189 0.51 12.74 2.98
CA THR A 189 0.03 12.24 4.27
C THR A 189 -1.38 12.77 4.48
N VAL A 190 -2.26 11.93 4.97
CA VAL A 190 -3.63 12.34 5.32
C VAL A 190 -3.57 13.47 6.34
N ASN A 191 -4.39 14.51 6.14
CA ASN A 191 -4.49 15.59 7.11
C ASN A 191 -5.52 15.20 8.18
N ASP A 192 -5.11 15.20 9.45
CA ASP A 192 -5.97 14.89 10.59
C ASP A 192 -5.97 16.04 11.62
N PRO A 193 -6.75 17.09 11.39
CA PRO A 193 -6.77 18.25 12.27
C PRO A 193 -7.41 17.99 13.64
N GLN A 194 -8.07 16.85 13.80
CA GLN A 194 -8.69 16.45 15.08
C GLN A 194 -7.80 15.49 15.89
N ASP A 195 -6.66 15.08 15.32
CA ASP A 195 -5.71 14.15 15.93
C ASP A 195 -6.37 12.84 16.38
N LEU A 196 -7.22 12.27 15.49
CA LEU A 196 -7.93 11.02 15.71
C LEU A 196 -7.06 9.80 15.38
N LEU A 197 -6.10 9.97 14.48
CA LEU A 197 -5.15 8.94 14.08
C LEU A 197 -3.85 9.11 14.87
N HIS A 198 -3.34 8.04 15.44
CA HIS A 198 -2.04 8.10 16.13
C HIS A 198 -0.91 8.45 15.16
N ARG A 199 -1.05 7.99 13.91
CA ARG A 199 -0.14 8.25 12.77
C ARG A 199 -0.96 8.38 11.49
N GLU A 200 -0.89 9.53 10.89
CA GLU A 200 -1.64 9.81 9.67
C GLU A 200 -1.11 8.95 8.50
N PRO A 201 -2.00 8.27 7.76
CA PRO A 201 -1.63 7.39 6.66
C PRO A 201 -0.81 8.07 5.57
N LEU A 202 0.18 7.35 5.02
CA LEU A 202 0.88 7.75 3.81
C LEU A 202 0.12 7.23 2.58
N VAL A 203 -0.23 8.13 1.69
CA VAL A 203 -0.95 7.84 0.45
C VAL A 203 -0.05 8.03 -0.76
N ALA A 204 -0.07 7.08 -1.70
CA ALA A 204 0.63 7.19 -2.97
C ALA A 204 -0.16 6.50 -4.08
N MET A 205 -0.22 7.13 -5.25
CA MET A 205 -0.85 6.57 -6.45
C MET A 205 0.20 5.93 -7.34
N PHE A 206 -0.09 4.72 -7.80
CA PHE A 206 0.79 3.92 -8.66
C PHE A 206 0.10 3.52 -9.95
N ARG A 207 0.90 3.12 -10.92
CA ARG A 207 0.47 2.48 -12.16
C ARG A 207 1.40 1.32 -12.50
N ALA A 208 0.84 0.19 -12.92
CA ALA A 208 1.60 -0.94 -13.42
C ALA A 208 2.30 -0.59 -14.74
N ARG A 209 3.51 -1.13 -14.96
CA ARG A 209 4.24 -1.03 -16.22
C ARG A 209 4.04 -2.32 -17.04
N GLY A 210 4.28 -2.22 -18.34
CA GLY A 210 4.15 -3.32 -19.29
C GLY A 210 3.01 -3.13 -20.27
N PRO A 211 1.74 -2.95 -19.81
CA PRO A 211 0.64 -2.59 -20.70
C PRO A 211 0.78 -1.18 -21.30
N ALA A 212 -0.01 -0.90 -22.35
CA ALA A 212 -0.21 0.46 -22.80
C ALA A 212 -0.82 1.32 -21.67
N GLN A 213 -0.51 2.62 -21.64
CA GLN A 213 -0.86 3.51 -20.55
C GLN A 213 -2.37 3.50 -20.18
N HIS A 214 -3.23 3.35 -21.18
CA HIS A 214 -4.69 3.35 -21.01
C HIS A 214 -5.26 1.97 -20.61
N GLU A 215 -4.42 0.93 -20.63
CA GLU A 215 -4.75 -0.44 -20.25
C GLU A 215 -4.06 -0.87 -18.95
N ALA A 216 -3.12 -0.05 -18.47
CA ALA A 216 -2.34 -0.35 -17.30
C ALA A 216 -3.15 -0.13 -16.02
N TYR A 217 -3.13 -1.11 -15.12
CA TYR A 217 -3.75 -1.00 -13.81
C TYR A 217 -3.20 0.20 -13.03
N THR A 218 -4.11 1.06 -12.59
CA THR A 218 -3.82 2.18 -11.69
C THR A 218 -4.49 1.95 -10.35
N PHE A 219 -3.88 2.43 -9.27
CA PHE A 219 -4.38 2.22 -7.90
C PHE A 219 -3.75 3.18 -6.91
N VAL A 220 -4.43 3.37 -5.79
CA VAL A 220 -3.94 4.17 -4.66
C VAL A 220 -3.67 3.27 -3.48
N LEU A 221 -2.46 3.35 -2.92
CA LEU A 221 -2.08 2.68 -1.68
C LEU A 221 -2.18 3.65 -0.51
N VAL A 222 -2.75 3.17 0.59
CA VAL A 222 -2.88 3.87 1.87
C VAL A 222 -2.16 3.02 2.92
N ASN A 223 -0.96 3.43 3.31
CA ASN A 223 -0.11 2.73 4.27
C ASN A 223 -0.44 3.18 5.68
N ILE A 224 -0.77 2.24 6.56
CA ILE A 224 -1.25 2.48 7.92
C ILE A 224 -0.52 1.63 8.95
N HIS A 225 -0.53 2.11 10.19
CA HIS A 225 -0.17 1.36 11.39
C HIS A 225 -0.97 1.95 12.56
N THR A 226 -2.03 1.26 12.96
CA THR A 226 -2.89 1.69 14.06
C THR A 226 -2.21 1.49 15.41
N ASP A 227 -2.60 2.28 16.40
CA ASP A 227 -2.16 2.08 17.78
C ASP A 227 -2.99 0.95 18.42
N PRO A 228 -2.37 -0.05 19.05
CA PRO A 228 -3.10 -1.17 19.65
C PRO A 228 -4.09 -0.76 20.76
N ASP A 229 -3.88 0.39 21.39
CA ASP A 229 -4.74 0.91 22.45
C ASP A 229 -5.90 1.79 21.92
N GLU A 230 -5.86 2.20 20.62
CA GLU A 230 -6.82 3.12 20.00
C GLU A 230 -7.46 2.53 18.71
N THR A 231 -7.34 1.22 18.48
CA THR A 231 -7.71 0.56 17.20
C THR A 231 -9.16 0.80 16.78
N ASP A 232 -10.13 0.79 17.71
CA ASP A 232 -11.54 0.95 17.38
C ASP A 232 -11.81 2.36 16.82
N GLU A 233 -11.24 3.40 17.43
CA GLU A 233 -11.39 4.80 17.02
C GLU A 233 -10.66 5.06 15.70
N GLU A 234 -9.46 4.50 15.53
CA GLU A 234 -8.69 4.65 14.31
C GLU A 234 -9.35 3.93 13.12
N LEU A 235 -9.89 2.72 13.30
CA LEU A 235 -10.61 1.99 12.25
C LEU A 235 -11.90 2.70 11.83
N ASP A 236 -12.58 3.33 12.77
CA ASP A 236 -13.72 4.17 12.47
C ASP A 236 -13.32 5.42 11.66
N THR A 237 -12.20 6.04 12.02
CA THR A 237 -11.61 7.18 11.28
C THR A 237 -11.09 6.76 9.90
N LEU A 238 -10.51 5.57 9.77
CA LEU A 238 -10.06 5.02 8.48
C LEU A 238 -11.21 4.81 7.48
N ALA A 239 -12.46 4.64 7.94
CA ALA A 239 -13.61 4.65 7.04
C ALA A 239 -13.80 6.03 6.38
N ASP A 240 -13.63 7.11 7.12
CA ASP A 240 -13.70 8.48 6.59
C ASP A 240 -12.48 8.77 5.69
N VAL A 241 -11.29 8.30 6.07
CA VAL A 241 -10.07 8.37 5.23
C VAL A 241 -10.29 7.65 3.89
N TYR A 242 -10.87 6.45 3.89
CA TYR A 242 -11.16 5.72 2.66
C TYR A 242 -12.02 6.55 1.69
N HIS A 243 -13.12 7.14 2.20
CA HIS A 243 -13.99 7.99 1.37
C HIS A 243 -13.28 9.24 0.89
N ALA A 244 -12.48 9.86 1.75
CA ALA A 244 -11.73 11.06 1.44
C ALA A 244 -10.68 10.79 0.34
N VAL A 245 -9.88 9.73 0.47
CA VAL A 245 -8.88 9.33 -0.52
C VAL A 245 -9.54 8.99 -1.85
N ARG A 246 -10.63 8.22 -1.84
CA ARG A 246 -11.38 7.87 -3.06
C ARG A 246 -11.88 9.11 -3.79
N GLN A 247 -12.35 10.11 -3.07
CA GLN A 247 -12.83 11.36 -3.67
C GLN A 247 -11.68 12.21 -4.24
N ALA A 248 -10.52 12.23 -3.56
CA ALA A 248 -9.34 12.98 -3.99
C ALA A 248 -8.56 12.30 -5.12
N SER A 249 -8.78 11.02 -5.36
CA SER A 249 -8.02 10.21 -6.32
C SER A 249 -8.18 10.65 -7.79
N GLY A 250 -9.13 11.55 -8.09
CA GLY A 250 -9.34 12.08 -9.44
C GLY A 250 -10.01 11.10 -10.40
N GLY A 251 -10.82 10.18 -9.85
CA GLY A 251 -11.57 9.18 -10.61
C GLY A 251 -11.02 7.78 -10.47
N GLU A 252 -9.84 7.62 -9.84
CA GLU A 252 -9.32 6.32 -9.45
C GLU A 252 -10.16 5.74 -8.31
N ASP A 253 -10.66 4.52 -8.45
CA ASP A 253 -11.54 3.88 -7.46
C ASP A 253 -10.93 2.62 -6.82
N ASP A 254 -9.72 2.23 -7.25
CA ASP A 254 -8.92 1.18 -6.65
C ASP A 254 -8.11 1.69 -5.46
N ILE A 255 -8.79 1.81 -4.31
CA ILE A 255 -8.17 2.23 -3.06
C ILE A 255 -7.85 0.98 -2.24
N ILE A 256 -6.57 0.78 -1.98
CA ILE A 256 -6.04 -0.35 -1.19
C ILE A 256 -5.44 0.19 0.10
N ILE A 257 -6.07 -0.14 1.24
CA ILE A 257 -5.51 0.15 2.56
C ILE A 257 -4.70 -1.06 2.99
N LEU A 258 -3.45 -0.86 3.42
CA LEU A 258 -2.59 -1.95 3.84
C LEU A 258 -1.67 -1.52 4.99
N GLY A 259 -1.41 -2.46 5.89
CA GLY A 259 -0.56 -2.19 7.05
C GLY A 259 -0.84 -3.10 8.22
N ASP A 260 -0.23 -2.76 9.34
CA ASP A 260 -0.52 -3.31 10.66
C ASP A 260 -1.74 -2.58 11.24
N ILE A 261 -2.86 -3.31 11.31
CA ILE A 261 -4.13 -2.78 11.81
C ILE A 261 -4.43 -3.16 13.25
N ASN A 262 -3.53 -3.92 13.89
CA ASN A 262 -3.59 -4.36 15.29
C ASN A 262 -4.90 -5.08 15.71
N VAL A 263 -5.72 -5.49 14.75
CA VAL A 263 -6.93 -6.30 14.95
C VAL A 263 -6.99 -7.43 13.93
N ASP A 264 -7.86 -8.41 14.16
CA ASP A 264 -8.09 -9.48 13.20
C ASP A 264 -9.05 -9.08 12.05
N ASP A 265 -9.16 -9.94 11.07
CA ASP A 265 -9.94 -9.75 9.83
C ASP A 265 -11.45 -9.56 10.04
N ARG A 266 -11.97 -9.75 11.26
CA ARG A 266 -13.40 -9.63 11.62
C ARG A 266 -13.72 -8.33 12.34
N HIS A 267 -12.71 -7.62 12.84
CA HIS A 267 -12.86 -6.47 13.71
C HIS A 267 -12.41 -5.15 13.03
N LEU A 268 -12.91 -4.90 11.81
CA LEU A 268 -12.53 -3.72 11.02
C LEU A 268 -13.37 -2.46 11.32
N GLY A 269 -14.15 -2.44 12.41
CA GLY A 269 -14.97 -1.28 12.79
C GLY A 269 -15.86 -0.77 11.63
N ARG A 270 -16.05 0.54 11.53
CA ARG A 270 -16.79 1.18 10.44
C ARG A 270 -16.18 0.94 9.06
N LEU A 271 -14.86 0.78 8.96
CA LEU A 271 -14.19 0.47 7.69
C LEU A 271 -14.73 -0.83 7.07
N GLY A 272 -14.91 -1.87 7.88
CA GLY A 272 -15.46 -3.15 7.43
C GLY A 272 -16.96 -3.11 7.10
N GLN A 273 -17.68 -2.07 7.54
CA GLN A 273 -19.11 -1.87 7.25
C GLN A 273 -19.35 -1.19 5.89
N ILE A 274 -18.33 -0.62 5.26
CA ILE A 274 -18.44 -0.04 3.92
C ILE A 274 -18.83 -1.15 2.93
N PRO A 275 -19.94 -1.03 2.20
CA PRO A 275 -20.37 -2.05 1.24
C PRO A 275 -19.27 -2.34 0.22
N GLY A 276 -18.88 -3.60 0.09
CA GLY A 276 -17.84 -4.03 -0.85
C GLY A 276 -16.42 -4.02 -0.30
N VAL A 277 -16.12 -3.32 0.80
CA VAL A 277 -14.81 -3.37 1.46
C VAL A 277 -14.63 -4.71 2.15
N ARG A 278 -13.47 -5.34 1.92
CA ARG A 278 -13.14 -6.67 2.48
C ARG A 278 -11.66 -6.78 2.79
N PRO A 279 -11.29 -7.45 3.89
CA PRO A 279 -9.92 -7.87 4.13
C PRO A 279 -9.54 -8.98 3.14
N VAL A 280 -8.30 -8.98 2.71
CA VAL A 280 -7.71 -10.00 1.82
C VAL A 280 -7.11 -11.13 2.63
N VAL A 281 -6.35 -10.80 3.67
CA VAL A 281 -5.71 -11.77 4.55
C VAL A 281 -6.72 -12.20 5.62
N THR A 282 -7.11 -13.47 5.61
CA THR A 282 -8.18 -13.97 6.50
C THR A 282 -7.81 -15.30 7.14
N GLY A 283 -8.10 -15.43 8.45
CA GLY A 283 -8.02 -16.69 9.16
C GLY A 283 -6.60 -17.27 9.31
N VAL A 284 -5.55 -16.47 9.15
CA VAL A 284 -4.15 -16.88 9.31
C VAL A 284 -3.41 -15.90 10.22
N PHE A 285 -2.38 -16.36 10.90
CA PHE A 285 -1.55 -15.50 11.73
C PHE A 285 -0.51 -14.75 10.87
N THR A 286 -0.28 -13.48 11.20
CA THR A 286 0.67 -12.61 10.48
C THR A 286 1.86 -12.21 11.34
N ASN A 287 1.82 -12.46 12.65
CA ASN A 287 2.98 -12.24 13.51
C ASN A 287 3.94 -13.45 13.48
N THR A 288 5.23 -13.21 13.73
CA THR A 288 6.30 -14.21 13.71
C THR A 288 6.06 -15.37 14.68
N ARG A 289 5.41 -15.11 15.81
CA ARG A 289 5.06 -16.15 16.80
C ARG A 289 3.85 -16.98 16.39
N GLN A 290 3.20 -16.67 15.29
CA GLN A 290 2.01 -17.37 14.77
C GLN A 290 0.87 -17.47 15.81
N THR A 291 0.56 -16.36 16.47
CA THR A 291 -0.48 -16.27 17.51
C THR A 291 -1.52 -15.21 17.24
N LYS A 292 -1.24 -14.28 16.31
CA LYS A 292 -2.06 -13.10 16.03
C LYS A 292 -2.13 -12.82 14.54
N LEU A 293 -3.31 -12.35 14.11
CA LEU A 293 -3.53 -11.73 12.82
C LEU A 293 -3.65 -10.23 13.08
N TYR A 294 -2.64 -9.44 12.69
CA TYR A 294 -2.59 -8.00 12.90
C TYR A 294 -2.47 -7.23 11.60
N ASP A 295 -1.87 -7.83 10.58
CA ASP A 295 -1.58 -7.19 9.31
C ASP A 295 -2.66 -7.54 8.28
N ASN A 296 -3.09 -6.57 7.47
CA ASN A 296 -4.04 -6.84 6.40
C ASN A 296 -3.83 -5.96 5.16
N ILE A 297 -4.42 -6.42 4.05
CA ILE A 297 -4.62 -5.69 2.81
C ILE A 297 -6.14 -5.61 2.63
N ILE A 298 -6.69 -4.41 2.62
CA ILE A 298 -8.13 -4.16 2.59
C ILE A 298 -8.45 -3.51 1.25
N ILE A 299 -9.38 -4.13 0.49
CA ILE A 299 -9.78 -3.70 -0.85
C ILE A 299 -11.29 -3.51 -0.93
N HIS A 300 -11.72 -2.68 -1.86
CA HIS A 300 -13.12 -2.62 -2.28
C HIS A 300 -13.32 -3.59 -3.45
N ARG A 301 -13.84 -4.79 -3.17
CA ARG A 301 -13.95 -5.90 -4.15
C ARG A 301 -14.65 -5.54 -5.46
N PRO A 302 -15.71 -4.71 -5.49
CA PRO A 302 -16.33 -4.31 -6.74
C PRO A 302 -15.46 -3.44 -7.65
N SER A 303 -14.60 -2.56 -7.08
CA SER A 303 -13.67 -1.73 -7.87
C SER A 303 -12.43 -2.53 -8.23
N THR A 304 -11.79 -3.17 -7.23
CA THR A 304 -10.49 -3.84 -7.38
C THR A 304 -10.66 -5.23 -8.02
N ALA A 305 -11.09 -5.21 -9.29
CA ALA A 305 -11.29 -6.42 -10.08
C ALA A 305 -9.96 -7.08 -10.52
N GLU A 306 -8.85 -6.36 -10.44
CA GLU A 306 -7.48 -6.75 -10.75
C GLU A 306 -6.91 -7.71 -9.72
N PHE A 307 -7.46 -7.73 -8.51
CA PHE A 307 -7.07 -8.72 -7.50
C PHE A 307 -7.34 -10.14 -8.01
N THR A 308 -6.28 -10.93 -8.18
CA THR A 308 -6.35 -12.28 -8.76
C THR A 308 -6.98 -13.31 -7.84
N GLY A 309 -7.22 -12.97 -6.57
CA GLY A 309 -7.64 -13.91 -5.53
C GLY A 309 -6.46 -14.62 -4.85
N ARG A 310 -5.22 -14.36 -5.28
CA ARG A 310 -4.00 -14.95 -4.69
C ARG A 310 -3.39 -14.00 -3.68
N TRP A 311 -3.15 -14.51 -2.48
CA TRP A 311 -2.54 -13.79 -1.38
C TRP A 311 -1.84 -14.76 -0.44
N GLY A 312 -1.05 -14.26 0.49
CA GLY A 312 -0.42 -15.10 1.50
C GLY A 312 0.39 -14.32 2.52
N VAL A 313 0.93 -15.08 3.47
CA VAL A 313 1.93 -14.67 4.44
C VAL A 313 3.29 -15.20 3.97
N TYR A 314 4.31 -14.34 3.94
CA TYR A 314 5.65 -14.71 3.54
C TYR A 314 6.39 -15.33 4.72
N ASP A 315 6.62 -16.64 4.65
CA ASP A 315 7.27 -17.41 5.71
C ASP A 315 8.78 -17.13 5.74
N VAL A 316 9.18 -16.09 6.45
CA VAL A 316 10.57 -15.65 6.58
C VAL A 316 11.45 -16.77 7.15
N GLN A 317 10.95 -17.50 8.16
CA GLN A 317 11.69 -18.57 8.79
C GLN A 317 12.08 -19.66 7.80
N ARG A 318 11.10 -20.19 7.09
CA ARG A 318 11.29 -21.32 6.16
C ARG A 318 12.05 -20.91 4.91
N LEU A 319 11.73 -19.76 4.33
CA LEU A 319 12.30 -19.30 3.06
C LEU A 319 13.76 -18.88 3.19
N HIS A 320 14.16 -18.35 4.35
CA HIS A 320 15.53 -17.93 4.61
C HIS A 320 16.29 -18.88 5.53
N GLN A 321 15.69 -20.02 5.92
CA GLN A 321 16.28 -21.04 6.78
C GLN A 321 16.81 -20.47 8.12
N LEU A 322 16.06 -19.51 8.69
CA LEU A 322 16.41 -18.84 9.92
C LEU A 322 15.86 -19.60 11.13
N SER A 323 16.56 -19.51 12.27
CA SER A 323 15.98 -19.94 13.54
C SER A 323 14.87 -18.99 14.00
N PRO A 324 13.95 -19.41 14.88
CA PRO A 324 12.89 -18.52 15.41
C PRO A 324 13.44 -17.22 16.01
N ASP A 325 14.56 -17.30 16.73
CA ASP A 325 15.21 -16.12 17.34
C ASP A 325 15.80 -15.18 16.29
N GLN A 326 16.31 -15.70 15.18
CA GLN A 326 16.80 -14.89 14.07
C GLN A 326 15.67 -14.18 13.34
N VAL A 327 14.53 -14.87 13.14
CA VAL A 327 13.35 -14.23 12.52
C VAL A 327 12.83 -13.09 13.39
N LEU A 328 12.77 -13.27 14.72
CA LEU A 328 12.40 -12.21 15.66
C LEU A 328 13.36 -11.02 15.66
N GLN A 329 14.60 -11.19 15.26
CA GLN A 329 15.52 -10.06 15.06
C GLN A 329 15.26 -9.31 13.75
N VAL A 330 14.68 -10.00 12.75
CA VAL A 330 14.22 -9.35 11.49
C VAL A 330 12.93 -8.59 11.76
N SER A 331 11.90 -9.26 12.27
CA SER A 331 10.66 -8.63 12.73
C SER A 331 9.82 -9.61 13.56
N ASP A 332 8.97 -9.09 14.44
CA ASP A 332 7.89 -9.83 15.10
C ASP A 332 6.62 -9.94 14.22
N HIS A 333 6.62 -9.31 13.05
CA HIS A 333 5.61 -9.48 12.01
C HIS A 333 6.17 -10.26 10.81
N LEU A 334 5.28 -10.86 10.03
CA LEU A 334 5.60 -11.51 8.76
C LEU A 334 5.02 -10.68 7.61
N PRO A 335 5.76 -10.51 6.50
CA PRO A 335 5.21 -9.82 5.34
C PRO A 335 3.95 -10.52 4.83
N ILE A 336 2.89 -9.76 4.60
CA ILE A 336 1.69 -10.21 3.90
C ILE A 336 1.71 -9.68 2.47
N TRP A 337 1.05 -10.37 1.54
CA TRP A 337 1.01 -9.94 0.14
C TRP A 337 -0.29 -10.33 -0.55
N ALA A 338 -0.61 -9.60 -1.61
CA ALA A 338 -1.67 -9.89 -2.54
C ALA A 338 -1.18 -9.72 -3.99
N GLU A 339 -1.75 -10.47 -4.92
CA GLU A 339 -1.38 -10.46 -6.33
C GLU A 339 -2.46 -9.80 -7.17
N PHE A 340 -2.03 -8.94 -8.10
CA PHE A 340 -2.89 -8.16 -8.97
C PHE A 340 -2.49 -8.34 -10.42
N SER A 341 -3.45 -8.21 -11.34
CA SER A 341 -3.20 -8.09 -12.78
C SER A 341 -2.46 -6.77 -13.06
N VAL A 342 -1.59 -6.76 -14.07
CA VAL A 342 -1.00 -5.50 -14.57
C VAL A 342 -1.96 -4.71 -15.45
N TYR A 343 -3.06 -5.33 -15.88
CA TYR A 343 -4.07 -4.72 -16.76
C TYR A 343 -5.25 -4.22 -15.94
N GLU A 344 -5.68 -3.00 -16.28
CA GLU A 344 -6.93 -2.43 -15.81
C GLU A 344 -8.10 -3.28 -16.30
N SER A 345 -9.01 -3.64 -15.41
CA SER A 345 -10.23 -4.34 -15.77
C SER A 345 -11.28 -3.30 -16.12
N ALA A 346 -11.88 -3.42 -17.28
CA ALA A 346 -13.06 -2.62 -17.61
C ALA A 346 -14.12 -2.87 -16.52
N ALA A 347 -14.46 -1.84 -15.75
CA ALA A 347 -15.54 -1.94 -14.77
C ALA A 347 -16.82 -2.44 -15.46
N PRO A 348 -17.61 -3.33 -14.80
CA PRO A 348 -18.91 -3.70 -15.33
C PRO A 348 -19.78 -2.42 -15.40
N GLY A 349 -19.94 -1.84 -16.60
CA GLY A 349 -20.71 -0.61 -16.82
C GLY A 349 -20.01 0.50 -17.60
N ARG A 350 -18.70 0.45 -17.84
CA ARG A 350 -18.08 1.27 -18.89
C ARG A 350 -18.39 0.63 -20.24
N ILE A 351 -19.51 1.04 -20.83
CA ILE A 351 -19.74 0.88 -22.28
C ILE A 351 -18.62 1.66 -22.97
N ALA A 352 -17.79 0.94 -23.74
CA ALA A 352 -16.76 1.56 -24.56
C ALA A 352 -17.41 2.71 -25.34
N ALA A 353 -16.95 3.94 -25.10
CA ALA A 353 -17.37 5.10 -25.86
C ALA A 353 -17.06 4.80 -27.34
N GLY A 354 -18.12 4.66 -28.10
CA GLY A 354 -18.25 4.21 -29.44
C GLY A 354 -16.99 4.23 -30.34
N SER A 355 -16.58 3.06 -30.76
CA SER A 355 -16.02 2.90 -32.10
C SER A 355 -17.10 3.34 -33.08
N GLY A 356 -16.93 4.51 -33.72
CA GLY A 356 -17.84 5.02 -34.73
C GLY A 356 -18.02 3.98 -35.83
N THR A 357 -19.19 3.39 -35.89
CA THR A 357 -19.65 2.64 -37.09
C THR A 357 -19.81 3.65 -38.18
N SER A 358 -18.87 3.67 -39.11
CA SER A 358 -19.08 4.27 -40.42
C SER A 358 -20.29 3.62 -41.08
N ALA A 359 -21.32 4.40 -41.35
CA ALA A 359 -22.47 3.98 -42.10
C ALA A 359 -22.04 3.44 -43.49
N PRO A 360 -22.66 2.37 -44.00
CA PRO A 360 -22.35 1.88 -45.32
C PRO A 360 -22.89 2.87 -46.39
N ALA A 361 -22.00 3.24 -47.32
CA ALA A 361 -22.36 4.02 -48.48
C ALA A 361 -23.40 3.28 -49.36
N ILE A 362 -24.55 3.95 -49.59
CA ILE A 362 -25.55 3.46 -50.53
C ILE A 362 -25.01 3.70 -51.94
N SER A 363 -24.67 2.59 -52.65
CA SER A 363 -24.36 2.62 -54.07
C SER A 363 -25.65 2.67 -54.84
N THR A 364 -25.91 3.80 -55.53
CA THR A 364 -26.90 3.89 -56.57
C THR A 364 -26.30 3.43 -57.87
N ALA A 365 -26.64 2.20 -58.31
CA ALA A 365 -26.40 1.75 -59.67
C ALA A 365 -27.49 2.29 -60.59
N ARG A 366 -27.03 2.78 -61.74
CA ARG A 366 -27.78 2.81 -62.99
C ARG A 366 -27.33 1.69 -63.86
#